data_aba76e6965ccf329be821723a92480e4
#
_entry.id   aba76e6965ccf329be821723a92480e4
#
_cell.length_a   1.000
_cell.length_b   1.000
_cell.length_c   1.000
_cell.angle_alpha   90.00
_cell.angle_beta   90.00
_cell.angle_gamma   90.00
#
_symmetry.space_group_name_H-M   'P 1'
#
loop_
_entity.id
_entity.type
_entity.pdbx_description
1 polymer ?
#
loop_
_entity_poly.entity_id
_entity_poly.type
_entity_poly.pdbx_seq_one_letter_code
_entity_poly.pdbx_strand_id
1 'polypeptide(L)'
;CGLSPKKSKAIHELSGILMDQHGGEVPADFDALEALPGVGHKTAGVVMSQAFGIPAFPVDTHIHRLMHRWNLSNGKNVDQTEKDAKRLFPEDRWNALHLQIIFYGREFSPARGWSLEKDFISAKVGRKSLWKHASKS
;
A
#
# COMPACT_ATOMS: atom_id res chain seq x y z
N CYS A 1 10.58 -7.61 -11.73
CA CYS A 1 10.89 -7.71 -10.32
C CYS A 1 12.07 -8.64 -10.10
N GLY A 2 13.23 -8.09 -9.76
CA GLY A 2 14.40 -8.91 -9.44
C GLY A 2 14.16 -9.70 -8.15
N LEU A 3 14.07 -11.01 -8.25
CA LEU A 3 14.01 -11.86 -7.09
C LEU A 3 15.39 -11.88 -6.43
N SER A 4 15.53 -11.24 -5.29
CA SER A 4 16.75 -11.31 -4.52
C SER A 4 16.86 -12.67 -3.83
N PRO A 5 18.08 -13.13 -3.49
CA PRO A 5 18.27 -14.35 -2.71
C PRO A 5 17.47 -14.37 -1.40
N LYS A 6 17.26 -13.19 -0.78
CA LYS A 6 16.45 -13.04 0.43
C LYS A 6 14.98 -13.41 0.18
N LYS A 7 14.41 -12.98 -0.94
CA LYS A 7 13.03 -13.32 -1.30
C LYS A 7 12.86 -14.80 -1.58
N SER A 8 13.80 -15.41 -2.31
CA SER A 8 13.79 -16.84 -2.58
C SER A 8 13.84 -17.67 -1.29
N LYS A 9 14.73 -17.29 -0.36
CA LYS A 9 14.83 -17.93 0.95
C LYS A 9 13.54 -17.76 1.76
N ALA A 10 12.96 -16.56 1.78
CA ALA A 10 11.72 -16.30 2.48
C ALA A 10 10.55 -17.14 1.93
N ILE A 11 10.45 -17.28 0.62
CA ILE A 11 9.42 -18.12 -0.02
C ILE A 11 9.57 -19.59 0.39
N HIS A 12 10.80 -20.09 0.42
CA HIS A 12 11.06 -21.48 0.83
C HIS A 12 10.68 -21.73 2.28
N GLU A 13 11.11 -20.84 3.18
CA GLU A 13 10.77 -20.94 4.62
C GLU A 13 9.28 -20.78 4.86
N LEU A 14 8.63 -19.84 4.19
CA LEU A 14 7.20 -19.59 4.27
C LEU A 14 6.40 -20.83 3.84
N SER A 15 6.79 -21.47 2.74
CA SER A 15 6.14 -22.68 2.24
C SER A 15 6.22 -23.81 3.28
N GLY A 16 7.39 -24.00 3.91
CA GLY A 16 7.58 -24.99 4.99
C GLY A 16 6.67 -24.73 6.17
N ILE A 17 6.59 -23.49 6.64
CA ILE A 17 5.73 -23.10 7.76
C ILE A 17 4.25 -23.32 7.42
N LEU A 18 3.80 -22.96 6.23
CA LEU A 18 2.42 -23.19 5.80
C LEU A 18 2.07 -24.68 5.80
N MET A 19 2.97 -25.54 5.35
CA MET A 19 2.75 -26.99 5.37
C MET A 19 2.73 -27.55 6.79
N ASP A 20 3.66 -27.12 7.66
CA ASP A 20 3.84 -27.68 8.99
C ASP A 20 2.80 -27.17 10.01
N GLN A 21 2.46 -25.87 9.96
CA GLN A 21 1.61 -25.22 10.95
C GLN A 21 0.19 -24.96 10.50
N HIS A 22 -0.03 -24.81 9.19
CA HIS A 22 -1.33 -24.41 8.62
C HIS A 22 -1.90 -25.42 7.63
N GLY A 23 -1.32 -26.62 7.54
CA GLY A 23 -1.82 -27.68 6.67
C GLY A 23 -1.82 -27.33 5.19
N GLY A 24 -0.90 -26.46 4.75
CA GLY A 24 -0.80 -26.00 3.37
C GLY A 24 -1.75 -24.86 3.01
N GLU A 25 -2.54 -24.37 3.96
CA GLU A 25 -3.48 -23.25 3.74
C GLU A 25 -2.91 -21.92 4.25
N VAL A 26 -3.31 -20.83 3.59
CA VAL A 26 -2.94 -19.47 4.03
C VAL A 26 -3.89 -19.06 5.15
N PRO A 27 -3.37 -18.67 6.33
CA PRO A 27 -4.22 -18.30 7.46
C PRO A 27 -4.88 -16.92 7.25
N ALA A 28 -6.14 -16.78 7.65
CA ALA A 28 -6.87 -15.52 7.64
C ALA A 28 -6.69 -14.75 8.95
N ASP A 29 -5.45 -14.55 9.37
CA ASP A 29 -5.09 -13.93 10.65
C ASP A 29 -3.83 -13.07 10.43
N PHE A 30 -3.88 -11.80 10.84
CA PHE A 30 -2.76 -10.87 10.68
C PHE A 30 -1.51 -11.34 11.42
N ASP A 31 -1.65 -11.78 12.66
CA ASP A 31 -0.50 -12.21 13.45
C ASP A 31 0.16 -13.44 12.85
N ALA A 32 -0.64 -14.41 12.39
CA ALA A 32 -0.13 -15.60 11.73
C ALA A 32 0.54 -15.27 10.41
N LEU A 33 -0.02 -14.35 9.63
CA LEU A 33 0.58 -13.90 8.37
C LEU A 33 1.88 -13.14 8.59
N GLU A 34 1.92 -12.22 9.55
CA GLU A 34 3.11 -11.43 9.85
C GLU A 34 4.23 -12.26 10.46
N ALA A 35 3.91 -13.40 11.07
CA ALA A 35 4.90 -14.35 11.57
C ALA A 35 5.61 -15.10 10.45
N LEU A 36 5.07 -15.11 9.23
CA LEU A 36 5.68 -15.78 8.08
C LEU A 36 6.88 -15.01 7.54
N PRO A 37 7.96 -15.72 7.15
CA PRO A 37 9.13 -15.05 6.55
C PRO A 37 8.77 -14.26 5.29
N GLY A 38 9.26 -13.03 5.20
CA GLY A 38 9.00 -12.15 4.05
C GLY A 38 7.63 -11.48 4.05
N VAL A 39 6.80 -11.70 5.06
CA VAL A 39 5.47 -11.11 5.17
C VAL A 39 5.50 -10.03 6.25
N GLY A 40 5.44 -8.77 5.84
CA GLY A 40 5.27 -7.63 6.74
C GLY A 40 3.80 -7.24 6.87
N HIS A 41 3.54 -6.19 7.66
CA HIS A 41 2.18 -5.69 7.90
C HIS A 41 1.43 -5.35 6.60
N LYS A 42 2.10 -4.70 5.66
CA LYS A 42 1.52 -4.34 4.36
C LYS A 42 1.11 -5.58 3.57
N THR A 43 2.00 -6.58 3.45
CA THR A 43 1.72 -7.81 2.71
C THR A 43 0.59 -8.59 3.36
N ALA A 44 0.58 -8.69 4.69
CA ALA A 44 -0.52 -9.29 5.43
C ALA A 44 -1.85 -8.59 5.12
N GLY A 45 -1.86 -7.25 5.10
CA GLY A 45 -3.04 -6.45 4.74
C GLY A 45 -3.54 -6.73 3.34
N VAL A 46 -2.64 -6.86 2.36
CA VAL A 46 -3.01 -7.21 0.99
C VAL A 46 -3.66 -8.59 0.92
N VAL A 47 -3.07 -9.58 1.59
CA VAL A 47 -3.62 -10.95 1.63
C VAL A 47 -5.00 -10.97 2.28
N MET A 48 -5.16 -10.30 3.43
CA MET A 48 -6.45 -10.22 4.12
C MET A 48 -7.52 -9.57 3.25
N SER A 49 -7.17 -8.49 2.56
CA SER A 49 -8.09 -7.75 1.69
C SER A 49 -8.45 -8.53 0.43
N GLN A 50 -7.46 -9.06 -0.28
CA GLN A 50 -7.65 -9.67 -1.61
C GLN A 50 -8.11 -11.11 -1.55
N ALA A 51 -7.58 -11.92 -0.63
CA ALA A 51 -7.90 -13.34 -0.55
C ALA A 51 -9.13 -13.61 0.31
N PHE A 52 -9.35 -12.83 1.35
CA PHE A 52 -10.42 -13.08 2.33
C PHE A 52 -11.49 -12.01 2.38
N GLY A 53 -11.34 -10.92 1.62
CA GLY A 53 -12.32 -9.83 1.59
C GLY A 53 -12.45 -9.04 2.89
N ILE A 54 -11.49 -9.19 3.82
CA ILE A 54 -11.52 -8.50 5.11
C ILE A 54 -11.09 -7.05 4.91
N PRO A 55 -11.80 -6.06 5.51
CA PRO A 55 -11.41 -4.66 5.36
C PRO A 55 -9.99 -4.39 5.85
N ALA A 56 -9.14 -3.87 4.96
CA ALA A 56 -7.78 -3.48 5.26
C ALA A 56 -7.37 -2.33 4.34
N PHE A 57 -6.46 -1.49 4.81
CA PHE A 57 -5.91 -0.39 4.02
C PHE A 57 -4.39 -0.48 4.03
N PRO A 58 -3.81 -1.45 3.31
CA PRO A 58 -2.35 -1.59 3.24
C PRO A 58 -1.73 -0.41 2.48
N VAL A 59 -0.80 0.28 3.12
CA VAL A 59 -0.16 1.47 2.55
C VAL A 59 1.14 1.07 1.88
N ASP A 60 1.21 1.26 0.57
CA ASP A 60 2.44 1.12 -0.21
C ASP A 60 3.06 2.50 -0.50
N THR A 61 4.13 2.51 -1.29
CA THR A 61 4.81 3.75 -1.66
C THR A 61 3.92 4.71 -2.45
N HIS A 62 3.01 4.20 -3.27
CA HIS A 62 2.07 5.02 -4.04
C HIS A 62 1.06 5.70 -3.13
N ILE A 63 0.43 4.94 -2.23
CA ILE A 63 -0.57 5.47 -1.29
C ILE A 63 0.07 6.49 -0.35
N HIS A 64 1.23 6.18 0.22
CA HIS A 64 1.94 7.09 1.11
C HIS A 64 2.25 8.42 0.41
N ARG A 65 2.77 8.36 -0.82
CA ARG A 65 3.07 9.54 -1.63
C ARG A 65 1.82 10.37 -1.93
N LEU A 66 0.75 9.74 -2.37
CA LEU A 66 -0.48 10.43 -2.75
C LEU A 66 -1.20 11.03 -1.56
N MET A 67 -1.28 10.32 -0.44
CA MET A 67 -1.89 10.85 0.78
C MET A 67 -1.17 12.13 1.23
N HIS A 68 0.14 12.17 1.11
CA HIS A 68 0.92 13.37 1.39
C HIS A 68 0.67 14.47 0.35
N ARG A 69 0.70 14.14 -0.95
CA ARG A 69 0.43 15.10 -2.02
C ARG A 69 -0.96 15.72 -1.94
N TRP A 70 -1.96 14.91 -1.56
CA TRP A 70 -3.34 15.37 -1.43
C TRP A 70 -3.64 16.05 -0.09
N ASN A 71 -2.65 16.23 0.76
CA ASN A 71 -2.79 16.86 2.07
C ASN A 71 -3.75 16.10 3.01
N LEU A 72 -3.85 14.79 2.84
CA LEU A 72 -4.66 13.91 3.69
C LEU A 72 -3.85 13.29 4.81
N SER A 73 -2.52 13.31 4.71
CA SER A 73 -1.60 12.84 5.73
C SER A 73 -0.37 13.77 5.76
N ASN A 74 0.30 13.82 6.92
CA ASN A 74 1.51 14.64 7.05
C ASN A 74 2.76 14.02 6.40
N GLY A 75 2.67 12.78 5.91
CA GLY A 75 3.79 12.11 5.26
C GLY A 75 4.91 11.68 6.20
N LYS A 76 4.67 11.68 7.51
CA LYS A 76 5.68 11.38 8.53
C LYS A 76 6.23 9.96 8.40
N ASN A 77 5.35 8.98 8.33
CA ASN A 77 5.69 7.58 8.11
C ASN A 77 4.48 6.81 7.58
N VAL A 78 4.71 5.56 7.17
CA VAL A 78 3.67 4.69 6.61
C VAL A 78 2.58 4.37 7.62
N ASP A 79 2.93 4.14 8.87
CA ASP A 79 1.97 3.82 9.93
C ASP A 79 1.01 4.98 10.17
N GLN A 80 1.51 6.21 10.18
CA GLN A 80 0.67 7.39 10.32
C GLN A 80 -0.25 7.58 9.11
N THR A 81 0.27 7.33 7.91
CA THR A 81 -0.53 7.39 6.68
C THR A 81 -1.67 6.36 6.71
N GLU A 82 -1.41 5.14 7.17
CA GLU A 82 -2.44 4.11 7.33
C GLU A 82 -3.54 4.53 8.31
N LYS A 83 -3.14 5.07 9.46
CA LYS A 83 -4.10 5.58 10.46
C LYS A 83 -4.95 6.70 9.91
N ASP A 84 -4.35 7.66 9.21
CA ASP A 84 -5.06 8.79 8.61
C ASP A 84 -6.05 8.31 7.54
N ALA A 85 -5.64 7.37 6.69
CA ALA A 85 -6.51 6.80 5.67
C ALA A 85 -7.69 6.05 6.28
N LYS A 86 -7.46 5.23 7.29
CA LYS A 86 -8.53 4.50 7.98
C LYS A 86 -9.52 5.42 8.68
N ARG A 87 -9.05 6.54 9.20
CA ARG A 87 -9.90 7.55 9.82
C ARG A 87 -10.75 8.31 8.80
N LEU A 88 -10.16 8.64 7.65
CA LEU A 88 -10.79 9.50 6.64
C LEU A 88 -11.75 8.74 5.72
N PHE A 89 -11.47 7.47 5.44
CA PHE A 89 -12.25 6.68 4.49
C PHE A 89 -13.17 5.69 5.20
N PRO A 90 -14.40 5.47 4.66
CA PRO A 90 -15.30 4.46 5.21
C PRO A 90 -14.70 3.06 5.11
N GLU A 91 -14.87 2.24 6.14
CA GLU A 91 -14.31 0.89 6.19
C GLU A 91 -14.77 0.00 5.02
N ASP A 92 -16.00 0.12 4.61
CA ASP A 92 -16.57 -0.64 3.49
C ASP A 92 -15.96 -0.26 2.13
N ARG A 93 -15.18 0.82 2.07
CA ARG A 93 -14.51 1.29 0.86
C ARG A 93 -13.00 1.03 0.86
N TRP A 94 -12.42 0.58 1.96
CA TRP A 94 -10.96 0.43 2.07
C TRP A 94 -10.38 -0.47 0.99
N ASN A 95 -10.98 -1.64 0.75
CA ASN A 95 -10.46 -2.61 -0.20
C ASN A 95 -10.46 -2.08 -1.65
N ALA A 96 -11.49 -1.32 -2.02
CA ALA A 96 -11.56 -0.71 -3.34
C ALA A 96 -10.67 0.53 -3.46
N LEU A 97 -10.69 1.40 -2.45
CA LEU A 97 -9.96 2.67 -2.49
C LEU A 97 -8.44 2.49 -2.55
N HIS A 98 -7.87 1.57 -1.78
CA HIS A 98 -6.42 1.41 -1.82
C HIS A 98 -5.93 0.97 -3.20
N LEU A 99 -6.69 0.12 -3.91
CA LEU A 99 -6.38 -0.27 -5.28
C LEU A 99 -6.53 0.90 -6.25
N GLN A 100 -7.60 1.67 -6.12
CA GLN A 100 -7.85 2.83 -6.97
C GLN A 100 -6.75 3.88 -6.80
N ILE A 101 -6.32 4.14 -5.58
CA ILE A 101 -5.22 5.08 -5.30
C ILE A 101 -3.92 4.58 -5.91
N ILE A 102 -3.62 3.29 -5.80
CA ILE A 102 -2.42 2.69 -6.40
C ILE A 102 -2.42 2.88 -7.92
N PHE A 103 -3.52 2.55 -8.59
CA PHE A 103 -3.64 2.70 -10.04
C PHE A 103 -3.52 4.15 -10.47
N TYR A 104 -4.20 5.04 -9.77
CA TYR A 104 -4.08 6.48 -10.03
C TYR A 104 -2.64 6.96 -9.86
N GLY A 105 -1.98 6.53 -8.79
CA GLY A 105 -0.59 6.91 -8.51
C GLY A 105 0.40 6.47 -9.56
N ARG A 106 0.19 5.29 -10.13
CA ARG A 106 1.04 4.79 -11.22
C ARG A 106 0.84 5.57 -12.51
N GLU A 107 -0.40 5.87 -12.84
CA GLU A 107 -0.79 6.49 -14.11
C GLU A 107 -0.60 8.01 -14.11
N PHE A 108 -1.15 8.69 -13.10
CA PHE A 108 -1.29 10.14 -13.09
C PHE A 108 -0.38 10.87 -12.11
N SER A 109 0.10 10.19 -11.08
CA SER A 109 0.89 10.82 -10.03
C SER A 109 2.12 9.98 -9.63
N PRO A 110 3.01 9.68 -10.59
CA PRO A 110 4.18 8.86 -10.30
C PRO A 110 5.19 9.59 -9.41
N ALA A 111 6.14 8.84 -8.83
CA ALA A 111 7.21 9.42 -8.03
C ALA A 111 8.16 10.27 -8.87
N ARG A 112 8.43 9.83 -10.10
CA ARG A 112 9.27 10.54 -11.07
C ARG A 112 8.42 10.97 -12.26
N GLY A 113 8.70 12.14 -12.80
CA GLY A 113 7.94 12.66 -13.93
C GLY A 113 6.54 13.12 -13.56
N TRP A 114 6.32 13.47 -12.30
CA TRP A 114 5.02 13.98 -11.83
C TRP A 114 4.70 15.31 -12.49
N SER A 115 3.50 15.43 -13.04
CA SER A 115 3.01 16.64 -13.70
C SER A 115 1.61 16.98 -13.19
N LEU A 116 1.41 18.22 -12.78
CA LEU A 116 0.09 18.68 -12.31
C LEU A 116 -0.95 18.72 -13.44
N GLU A 117 -0.51 18.78 -14.69
CA GLU A 117 -1.41 18.72 -15.84
C GLU A 117 -2.09 17.35 -15.96
N LYS A 118 -1.35 16.28 -15.70
CA LYS A 118 -1.87 14.91 -15.69
C LYS A 118 -2.54 14.53 -14.38
N ASP A 119 -2.01 15.02 -13.27
CA ASP A 119 -2.51 14.73 -11.93
C ASP A 119 -3.58 15.75 -11.53
N PHE A 120 -4.77 15.58 -12.07
CA PHE A 120 -5.88 16.52 -11.84
C PHE A 120 -6.37 16.57 -10.40
N ILE A 121 -6.21 15.51 -9.61
CA ILE A 121 -6.60 15.51 -8.19
C ILE A 121 -5.64 16.39 -7.40
N SER A 122 -4.33 16.22 -7.56
CA SER A 122 -3.34 17.07 -6.88
C SER A 122 -3.43 18.53 -7.29
N ALA A 123 -3.82 18.80 -8.54
CA ALA A 123 -4.01 20.16 -9.02
C ALA A 123 -5.19 20.86 -8.32
N LYS A 124 -6.21 20.11 -7.89
CA LYS A 124 -7.38 20.67 -7.20
C LYS A 124 -7.22 20.73 -5.69
N VAL A 125 -6.76 19.64 -5.08
CA VAL A 125 -6.77 19.48 -3.62
C VAL A 125 -5.38 19.25 -3.02
N GLY A 126 -4.36 19.22 -3.86
CA GLY A 126 -3.01 18.86 -3.45
C GLY A 126 -2.33 19.89 -2.54
N ARG A 127 -1.28 19.45 -1.90
CA ARG A 127 -0.42 20.28 -1.04
C ARG A 127 0.41 21.22 -1.94
N LYS A 128 0.04 22.48 -1.99
CA LYS A 128 0.66 23.49 -2.88
C LYS A 128 2.18 23.62 -2.68
N SER A 129 2.65 23.41 -1.45
CA SER A 129 4.08 23.46 -1.15
C SER A 129 4.91 22.41 -1.92
N LEU A 130 4.29 21.35 -2.38
CA LEU A 130 4.95 20.30 -3.16
C LEU A 130 4.91 20.55 -4.67
N TRP A 131 4.12 21.50 -5.15
CA TRP A 131 3.96 21.74 -6.58
C TRP A 131 5.27 22.13 -7.28
N LYS A 132 6.22 22.70 -6.54
CA LYS A 132 7.56 23.01 -7.05
C LYS A 132 8.34 21.76 -7.50
N HIS A 133 7.96 20.57 -7.03
CA HIS A 133 8.58 19.31 -7.42
C HIS A 133 7.90 18.66 -8.63
N ALA A 134 6.76 19.19 -9.07
CA ALA A 134 6.08 18.70 -10.25
C ALA A 134 6.82 19.13 -11.52
N SER A 135 6.85 18.26 -12.51
CA SER A 135 7.42 18.59 -13.81
C SER A 135 6.58 19.66 -14.50
N LYS A 136 7.25 20.62 -15.14
CA LYS A 136 6.57 21.55 -16.05
C LYS A 136 6.29 20.79 -17.34
N SER A 137 5.05 20.73 -17.70
CA SER A 137 4.64 20.11 -18.96
C SER A 137 4.56 21.13 -20.07
#